data_cb3c3f2d3ffed325e6ae98641948b582
#
_entry.id   cb3c3f2d3ffed325e6ae98641948b582
#
_cell.length_a   1.000
_cell.length_b   1.000
_cell.length_c   1.000
_cell.angle_alpha   90.00
_cell.angle_beta   90.00
_cell.angle_gamma   90.00
#
_symmetry.space_group_name_H-M   'P 1'
#
loop_
_entity.id
_entity.type
_entity.pdbx_description
1 polymer ?
#
loop_
_entity_poly.entity_id
_entity_poly.type
_entity_poly.pdbx_seq_one_letter_code
_entity_poly.pdbx_strand_id
1 'polypeptide(L)'
;NRMEDTLQKMPRLRLIGNILITALTKIASGYYKTMDVVDGYTAISRRAIDTINWDRAWKKYGYPMDFLIRLNAYGFKIIDIPRTAIYLAGERQSQIKGFSYFIKVSPMLLRGFFWRLRFKYIFIDFHPLVFFYYLSFLLLPIGMLISFTLILNHLFFSGSFVNATRAILASSLLIAGFQFLLFAMLFDMEEGK
;
A
#
# COMPACT_ATOMS: atom_id res chain seq x y z
N ASN A 1 27.44 -7.48 1.33
CA ASN A 1 25.99 -7.22 1.30
C ASN A 1 25.68 -5.72 1.15
N ARG A 2 25.71 -5.25 -0.11
CA ARG A 2 25.62 -3.80 -0.44
C ARG A 2 24.30 -3.13 0.00
N MET A 3 23.24 -3.90 0.16
CA MET A 3 21.96 -3.40 0.64
C MET A 3 22.02 -3.05 2.13
N GLU A 4 22.71 -3.84 2.92
CA GLU A 4 22.94 -3.57 4.36
C GLU A 4 23.78 -2.32 4.57
N ASP A 5 24.84 -2.10 3.79
CA ASP A 5 25.70 -0.92 3.88
C ASP A 5 24.93 0.37 3.55
N THR A 6 24.00 0.33 2.59
CA THR A 6 23.17 1.47 2.23
C THR A 6 22.13 1.76 3.30
N LEU A 7 21.53 0.74 3.89
CA LEU A 7 20.56 0.85 4.97
C LEU A 7 21.19 1.40 6.26
N GLN A 8 22.42 0.99 6.60
CA GLN A 8 23.14 1.46 7.78
C GLN A 8 23.55 2.94 7.71
N LYS A 9 23.80 3.47 6.51
CA LYS A 9 24.18 4.88 6.29
C LYS A 9 23.00 5.85 6.20
N MET A 10 21.74 5.33 6.16
CA MET A 10 20.55 6.15 5.99
C MET A 10 20.00 6.64 7.33
N PRO A 11 19.62 7.92 7.49
CA PRO A 11 18.95 8.41 8.69
C PRO A 11 17.69 7.59 9.01
N ARG A 12 17.51 7.19 10.28
CA ARG A 12 16.41 6.29 10.73
C ARG A 12 15.02 6.75 10.27
N LEU A 13 14.73 8.04 10.35
CA LEU A 13 13.45 8.62 9.88
C LEU A 13 13.22 8.43 8.38
N ARG A 14 14.27 8.53 7.58
CA ARG A 14 14.22 8.31 6.13
C ARG A 14 14.02 6.84 5.80
N LEU A 15 14.67 5.95 6.55
CA LEU A 15 14.52 4.51 6.43
C LEU A 15 13.07 4.08 6.71
N ILE A 16 12.48 4.52 7.82
CA ILE A 16 11.09 4.23 8.18
C ILE A 16 10.13 4.75 7.10
N GLY A 17 10.33 5.98 6.63
CA GLY A 17 9.52 6.55 5.55
C GLY A 17 9.58 5.75 4.26
N ASN A 18 10.76 5.30 3.86
CA ASN A 18 10.95 4.46 2.67
C ASN A 18 10.29 3.08 2.83
N ILE A 19 10.42 2.45 4.00
CA ILE A 19 9.78 1.15 4.29
C ILE A 19 8.26 1.29 4.19
N LEU A 20 7.68 2.32 4.81
CA LEU A 20 6.24 2.56 4.77
C LEU A 20 5.73 2.83 3.34
N ILE A 21 6.43 3.67 2.58
CA ILE A 21 6.06 3.95 1.18
C ILE A 21 6.16 2.68 0.35
N THR A 22 7.22 1.90 0.52
CA THR A 22 7.41 0.63 -0.20
C THR A 22 6.29 -0.35 0.13
N ALA A 23 5.95 -0.52 1.40
CA ALA A 23 4.86 -1.40 1.84
C ALA A 23 3.51 -0.96 1.26
N LEU A 24 3.17 0.33 1.36
CA LEU A 24 1.94 0.88 0.80
C LEU A 24 1.89 0.73 -0.73
N THR A 25 3.01 0.96 -1.41
CA THR A 25 3.06 0.80 -2.87
C THR A 25 2.89 -0.65 -3.29
N LYS A 26 3.49 -1.60 -2.56
CA LYS A 26 3.29 -3.04 -2.80
C LYS A 26 1.83 -3.42 -2.68
N ILE A 27 1.16 -2.98 -1.62
CA ILE A 27 -0.27 -3.21 -1.42
C ILE A 27 -1.08 -2.51 -2.53
N ALA A 28 -0.79 -1.25 -2.83
CA ALA A 28 -1.53 -0.48 -3.82
C ALA A 28 -1.36 -1.03 -5.24
N SER A 29 -0.17 -1.48 -5.61
CA SER A 29 0.14 -2.01 -6.93
C SER A 29 -0.16 -3.49 -7.08
N GLY A 30 -0.19 -4.28 -5.99
CA GLY A 30 -0.30 -5.74 -6.04
C GLY A 30 0.99 -6.46 -6.44
N TYR A 31 2.11 -5.75 -6.59
CA TYR A 31 3.42 -6.34 -6.87
C TYR A 31 4.23 -6.48 -5.59
N TYR A 32 4.00 -7.54 -4.85
CA TYR A 32 4.62 -7.75 -3.54
C TYR A 32 6.11 -8.15 -3.59
N LYS A 33 6.56 -8.68 -4.73
CA LYS A 33 7.96 -9.15 -4.91
C LYS A 33 8.94 -8.05 -5.33
N THR A 34 8.45 -6.93 -5.86
CA THR A 34 9.29 -5.82 -6.32
C THR A 34 10.11 -5.23 -5.19
N MET A 35 11.42 -5.07 -5.42
CA MET A 35 12.34 -4.59 -4.39
C MET A 35 12.34 -3.08 -4.26
N ASP A 36 12.50 -2.35 -5.37
CA ASP A 36 12.55 -0.88 -5.37
C ASP A 36 11.38 -0.29 -6.15
N VAL A 37 10.39 0.21 -5.42
CA VAL A 37 9.18 0.82 -5.98
C VAL A 37 9.35 2.31 -6.30
N VAL A 38 10.49 2.90 -5.93
CA VAL A 38 10.77 4.34 -6.09
C VAL A 38 11.77 4.59 -7.22
N ASP A 39 12.37 3.53 -7.77
CA ASP A 39 13.35 3.66 -8.85
C ASP A 39 12.68 4.22 -10.12
N GLY A 40 13.28 5.27 -10.66
CA GLY A 40 12.83 5.91 -11.88
C GLY A 40 13.34 5.26 -13.17
N TYR A 41 14.21 4.27 -13.08
CA TYR A 41 14.76 3.56 -14.25
C TYR A 41 13.88 2.37 -14.58
N THR A 42 13.07 2.51 -15.60
CA THR A 42 12.15 1.47 -16.04
C THR A 42 12.24 1.28 -17.55
N ALA A 43 12.15 0.03 -17.99
CA ALA A 43 11.94 -0.33 -19.38
C ALA A 43 10.52 -0.89 -19.55
N ILE A 44 9.83 -0.47 -20.57
CA ILE A 44 8.45 -0.88 -20.83
C ILE A 44 8.31 -1.46 -22.23
N SER A 45 7.52 -2.50 -22.38
CA SER A 45 7.24 -3.11 -23.68
C SER A 45 6.31 -2.23 -24.52
N ARG A 46 6.46 -2.28 -25.84
CA ARG A 46 5.58 -1.58 -26.78
C ARG A 46 4.12 -1.90 -26.55
N ARG A 47 3.81 -3.18 -26.31
CA ARG A 47 2.44 -3.63 -26.00
C ARG A 47 1.86 -2.92 -24.78
N ALA A 48 2.64 -2.74 -23.72
CA ALA A 48 2.16 -2.05 -22.51
C ALA A 48 1.95 -0.54 -22.78
N ILE A 49 2.82 0.09 -23.59
CA ILE A 49 2.65 1.49 -23.99
C ILE A 49 1.33 1.69 -24.73
N ASP A 50 1.03 0.82 -25.69
CA ASP A 50 -0.14 0.97 -26.57
C ASP A 50 -1.45 0.56 -25.89
N THR A 51 -1.40 -0.33 -24.89
CA THR A 51 -2.61 -0.85 -24.20
C THR A 51 -3.07 0.04 -23.05
N ILE A 52 -2.13 0.65 -22.31
CA ILE A 52 -2.45 1.41 -21.11
C ILE A 52 -2.80 2.86 -21.46
N ASN A 53 -3.90 3.35 -20.90
CA ASN A 53 -4.24 4.77 -21.01
C ASN A 53 -3.35 5.60 -20.05
N TRP A 54 -2.34 6.24 -20.62
CA TRP A 54 -1.36 7.08 -19.91
C TRP A 54 -1.82 8.51 -19.66
N ASP A 55 -2.90 9.00 -20.31
CA ASP A 55 -3.40 10.37 -20.15
C ASP A 55 -3.83 10.67 -18.72
N ARG A 56 -4.32 9.64 -18.01
CA ARG A 56 -4.73 9.71 -16.62
C ARG A 56 -3.62 9.34 -15.63
N ALA A 57 -2.39 9.12 -16.12
CA ALA A 57 -1.26 8.79 -15.25
C ALA A 57 -0.85 9.98 -14.38
N TRP A 58 -0.33 9.66 -13.20
CA TRP A 58 0.15 10.67 -12.28
C TRP A 58 1.42 11.34 -12.81
N LYS A 59 1.40 12.67 -12.98
CA LYS A 59 2.51 13.43 -13.60
C LYS A 59 3.42 14.13 -12.59
N LYS A 60 3.22 13.90 -11.28
CA LYS A 60 3.97 14.53 -10.18
C LYS A 60 4.84 13.50 -9.45
N TYR A 61 5.46 13.92 -8.33
CA TYR A 61 6.18 13.00 -7.45
C TYR A 61 5.33 11.77 -7.11
N GLY A 62 5.92 10.56 -7.25
CA GLY A 62 5.22 9.30 -7.07
C GLY A 62 4.80 8.62 -8.38
N TYR A 63 5.14 9.18 -9.56
CA TYR A 63 4.83 8.58 -10.85
C TYR A 63 5.29 7.11 -10.99
N PRO A 64 6.45 6.64 -10.45
CA PRO A 64 6.84 5.25 -10.55
C PRO A 64 5.85 4.31 -9.87
N MET A 65 5.25 4.76 -8.78
CA MET A 65 4.26 3.98 -8.04
C MET A 65 2.92 3.88 -8.79
N ASP A 66 2.43 4.99 -9.36
CA ASP A 66 1.23 4.98 -10.22
C ASP A 66 1.44 4.13 -11.47
N PHE A 67 2.66 4.16 -12.02
CA PHE A 67 3.07 3.32 -13.13
C PHE A 67 2.92 1.82 -12.81
N LEU A 68 3.41 1.37 -11.65
CA LEU A 68 3.25 0.00 -11.18
C LEU A 68 1.77 -0.37 -10.98
N ILE A 69 0.98 0.52 -10.38
CA ILE A 69 -0.46 0.30 -10.19
C ILE A 69 -1.15 0.07 -11.54
N ARG A 70 -0.81 0.88 -12.55
CA ARG A 70 -1.40 0.75 -13.89
C ARG A 70 -0.98 -0.53 -14.58
N LEU A 71 0.30 -0.89 -14.54
CA LEU A 71 0.78 -2.14 -15.12
C LEU A 71 0.03 -3.35 -14.55
N ASN A 72 -0.15 -3.42 -13.23
CA ASN A 72 -0.91 -4.50 -12.60
C ASN A 72 -2.39 -4.46 -12.97
N ALA A 73 -3.00 -3.29 -13.00
CA ALA A 73 -4.41 -3.14 -13.36
C ALA A 73 -4.73 -3.70 -14.76
N TYR A 74 -3.78 -3.59 -15.70
CA TYR A 74 -3.89 -4.14 -17.05
C TYR A 74 -3.28 -5.55 -17.19
N GLY A 75 -2.90 -6.21 -16.09
CA GLY A 75 -2.44 -7.59 -16.08
C GLY A 75 -1.00 -7.80 -16.61
N PHE A 76 -0.19 -6.76 -16.71
CA PHE A 76 1.21 -6.91 -17.11
C PHE A 76 2.05 -7.46 -15.97
N LYS A 77 3.03 -8.31 -16.30
CA LYS A 77 4.04 -8.81 -15.35
C LYS A 77 5.27 -7.91 -15.37
N ILE A 78 5.90 -7.77 -14.21
CA ILE A 78 7.14 -7.01 -14.06
C ILE A 78 8.26 -7.90 -13.54
N ILE A 79 9.49 -7.51 -13.82
CA ILE A 79 10.70 -8.15 -13.31
C ILE A 79 11.69 -7.08 -12.86
N ASP A 80 12.31 -7.30 -11.72
CA ASP A 80 13.37 -6.43 -11.24
C ASP A 80 14.72 -6.90 -11.83
N ILE A 81 15.45 -5.98 -12.44
CA ILE A 81 16.79 -6.24 -12.96
C ILE A 81 17.79 -5.59 -12.01
N PRO A 82 18.68 -6.39 -11.37
CA PRO A 82 19.66 -5.85 -10.46
C PRO A 82 20.64 -4.93 -11.18
N ARG A 83 20.82 -3.71 -10.67
CA ARG A 83 21.80 -2.75 -11.17
C ARG A 83 22.67 -2.21 -10.04
N THR A 84 23.86 -1.77 -10.37
CA THR A 84 24.77 -1.12 -9.42
C THR A 84 24.53 0.38 -9.45
N ALA A 85 24.11 0.96 -8.32
CA ALA A 85 24.03 2.42 -8.17
C ALA A 85 25.44 2.96 -7.92
N ILE A 86 25.86 3.95 -8.71
CA ILE A 86 27.13 4.66 -8.53
C ILE A 86 26.82 6.01 -7.86
N TYR A 87 27.35 6.20 -6.66
CA TYR A 87 27.24 7.47 -5.94
C TYR A 87 28.57 8.22 -6.07
N LEU A 88 28.58 9.36 -6.74
CA LEU A 88 29.76 10.21 -6.83
C LEU A 88 29.87 11.05 -5.54
N ALA A 89 31.06 11.13 -5.00
CA ALA A 89 31.33 11.93 -3.81
C ALA A 89 31.10 13.41 -4.12
N GLY A 90 30.25 14.08 -3.34
CA GLY A 90 29.91 15.50 -3.52
C GLY A 90 28.60 15.80 -4.25
N GLU A 91 27.92 14.80 -4.83
CA GLU A 91 26.61 15.02 -5.42
C GLU A 91 25.49 15.06 -4.36
N ARG A 92 24.54 15.98 -4.58
CA ARG A 92 23.38 16.14 -3.69
C ARG A 92 22.53 14.87 -3.69
N GLN A 93 22.59 14.13 -2.62
CA GLN A 93 21.61 13.06 -2.36
C GLN A 93 20.21 13.68 -2.26
N SER A 94 19.27 13.03 -2.91
CA SER A 94 17.82 13.33 -2.97
C SER A 94 17.29 14.41 -2.01
N GLN A 95 16.66 15.46 -2.55
CA GLN A 95 16.02 16.57 -1.80
C GLN A 95 14.68 16.17 -1.17
N ILE A 96 14.26 14.90 -1.26
CA ILE A 96 12.95 14.42 -0.80
C ILE A 96 12.96 14.32 0.72
N LYS A 97 12.17 15.17 1.38
CA LYS A 97 11.88 15.08 2.81
C LYS A 97 10.90 13.91 3.01
N GLY A 98 11.37 12.77 3.53
CA GLY A 98 10.64 11.49 3.57
C GLY A 98 9.21 11.57 4.08
N PHE A 99 8.95 12.26 5.21
CA PHE A 99 7.61 12.35 5.79
C PHE A 99 6.66 13.23 4.95
N SER A 100 7.12 14.37 4.44
CA SER A 100 6.34 15.23 3.55
C SER A 100 6.00 14.53 2.23
N TYR A 101 6.92 13.71 1.73
CA TYR A 101 6.70 12.89 0.55
C TYR A 101 5.64 11.82 0.80
N PHE A 102 5.71 11.14 1.93
CA PHE A 102 4.71 10.15 2.36
C PHE A 102 3.29 10.74 2.35
N ILE A 103 3.08 11.89 3.01
CA ILE A 103 1.76 12.55 3.05
C ILE A 103 1.27 12.93 1.64
N LYS A 104 2.15 13.40 0.77
CA LYS A 104 1.79 13.81 -0.60
C LYS A 104 1.44 12.64 -1.51
N VAL A 105 2.07 11.48 -1.31
CA VAL A 105 1.91 10.30 -2.17
C VAL A 105 0.82 9.36 -1.68
N SER A 106 0.55 9.29 -0.37
CA SER A 106 -0.47 8.41 0.21
C SER A 106 -1.86 8.56 -0.40
N PRO A 107 -2.41 9.77 -0.64
CA PRO A 107 -3.73 9.89 -1.28
C PRO A 107 -3.75 9.34 -2.71
N MET A 108 -2.65 9.51 -3.45
CA MET A 108 -2.51 8.94 -4.79
C MET A 108 -2.48 7.41 -4.74
N LEU A 109 -1.72 6.83 -3.81
CA LEU A 109 -1.67 5.38 -3.61
C LEU A 109 -3.03 4.80 -3.24
N LEU A 110 -3.75 5.43 -2.30
CA LEU A 110 -5.10 5.01 -1.91
C LEU A 110 -6.08 5.07 -3.09
N ARG A 111 -6.08 6.19 -3.83
CA ARG A 111 -6.92 6.32 -5.03
C ARG A 111 -6.57 5.28 -6.08
N GLY A 112 -5.28 5.06 -6.32
CA GLY A 112 -4.77 4.07 -7.26
C GLY A 112 -5.14 2.64 -6.86
N PHE A 113 -5.03 2.30 -5.58
CA PHE A 113 -5.44 1.02 -5.01
C PHE A 113 -6.93 0.72 -5.28
N PHE A 114 -7.83 1.63 -4.90
CA PHE A 114 -9.27 1.42 -5.13
C PHE A 114 -9.64 1.44 -6.61
N TRP A 115 -8.93 2.22 -7.43
CA TRP A 115 -9.10 2.20 -8.88
C TRP A 115 -8.68 0.84 -9.46
N ARG A 116 -7.49 0.31 -9.07
CA ARG A 116 -7.01 -1.01 -9.50
C ARG A 116 -7.96 -2.12 -9.09
N LEU A 117 -8.42 -2.12 -7.82
CA LEU A 117 -9.37 -3.14 -7.35
C LEU A 117 -10.64 -3.17 -8.19
N ARG A 118 -11.22 -2.00 -8.48
CA ARG A 118 -12.43 -1.93 -9.32
C ARG A 118 -12.14 -2.31 -10.76
N PHE A 119 -11.08 -1.77 -11.33
CA PHE A 119 -10.77 -1.96 -12.74
C PHE A 119 -10.39 -3.42 -13.03
N LYS A 120 -9.46 -3.99 -12.29
CA LYS A 120 -8.97 -5.36 -12.50
C LYS A 120 -10.00 -6.41 -12.08
N TYR A 121 -10.52 -6.32 -10.86
CA TYR A 121 -11.27 -7.39 -10.22
C TYR A 121 -12.79 -7.22 -10.24
N ILE A 122 -13.34 -6.18 -10.85
CA ILE A 122 -14.77 -6.03 -11.11
C ILE A 122 -15.03 -5.95 -12.62
N PHE A 123 -14.26 -5.12 -13.37
CA PHE A 123 -14.55 -4.88 -14.78
C PHE A 123 -13.85 -5.86 -15.73
N ILE A 124 -12.62 -6.32 -15.43
CA ILE A 124 -11.88 -7.25 -16.31
C ILE A 124 -12.16 -8.70 -15.87
N ASP A 125 -11.74 -9.05 -14.66
CA ASP A 125 -11.87 -10.39 -14.13
C ASP A 125 -12.61 -10.32 -12.79
N PHE A 126 -13.82 -10.86 -12.73
CA PHE A 126 -14.55 -10.87 -11.47
C PHE A 126 -13.89 -11.81 -10.46
N HIS A 127 -13.27 -11.23 -9.43
CA HIS A 127 -12.59 -12.00 -8.40
C HIS A 127 -13.14 -11.69 -6.99
N PRO A 128 -13.43 -12.72 -6.16
CA PRO A 128 -14.00 -12.54 -4.80
C PRO A 128 -13.15 -11.70 -3.86
N LEU A 129 -11.86 -11.60 -4.09
CA LEU A 129 -10.89 -10.80 -3.35
C LEU A 129 -11.37 -9.36 -3.08
N VAL A 130 -12.07 -8.76 -4.02
CA VAL A 130 -12.58 -7.39 -3.87
C VAL A 130 -13.57 -7.27 -2.71
N PHE A 131 -14.41 -8.28 -2.49
CA PHE A 131 -15.36 -8.30 -1.37
C PHE A 131 -14.64 -8.40 -0.03
N PHE A 132 -13.56 -9.19 0.05
CA PHE A 132 -12.78 -9.30 1.28
C PHE A 132 -12.15 -7.95 1.64
N TYR A 133 -11.60 -7.20 0.69
CA TYR A 133 -11.11 -5.85 0.96
C TYR A 133 -12.23 -4.90 1.43
N TYR A 134 -13.37 -4.84 0.71
CA TYR A 134 -14.45 -3.94 1.10
C TYR A 134 -15.05 -4.30 2.46
N LEU A 135 -15.22 -5.60 2.73
CA LEU A 135 -15.74 -6.05 4.02
C LEU A 135 -14.78 -5.73 5.16
N SER A 136 -13.48 -5.91 4.95
CA SER A 136 -12.46 -5.51 5.91
C SER A 136 -12.49 -4.00 6.18
N PHE A 137 -12.54 -3.18 5.12
CA PHE A 137 -12.63 -1.72 5.25
C PHE A 137 -13.93 -1.22 5.88
N LEU A 138 -14.96 -2.04 5.93
CA LEU A 138 -16.20 -1.77 6.65
C LEU A 138 -16.07 -2.19 8.13
N LEU A 139 -15.64 -3.41 8.39
CA LEU A 139 -15.64 -4.01 9.74
C LEU A 139 -14.57 -3.38 10.65
N LEU A 140 -13.36 -3.14 10.14
CA LEU A 140 -12.27 -2.58 10.94
C LEU A 140 -12.59 -1.19 11.51
N PRO A 141 -13.05 -0.19 10.75
CA PRO A 141 -13.39 1.11 11.30
C PRO A 141 -14.55 1.04 12.30
N ILE A 142 -15.56 0.21 12.04
CA ILE A 142 -16.69 0.04 12.98
C ILE A 142 -16.19 -0.56 14.29
N GLY A 143 -15.40 -1.64 14.23
CA GLY A 143 -14.81 -2.28 15.41
C GLY A 143 -13.91 -1.32 16.19
N MET A 144 -13.07 -0.54 15.49
CA MET A 144 -12.22 0.48 16.11
C MET A 144 -13.04 1.59 16.77
N LEU A 145 -14.10 2.07 16.14
CA LEU A 145 -14.97 3.11 16.68
C LEU A 145 -15.65 2.64 17.98
N ILE A 146 -16.21 1.42 17.98
CA ILE A 146 -16.83 0.85 19.18
C ILE A 146 -15.79 0.68 20.28
N SER A 147 -14.61 0.13 19.98
CA SER A 147 -13.52 -0.02 20.94
C SER A 147 -13.09 1.32 21.53
N PHE A 148 -12.95 2.33 20.68
CA PHE A 148 -12.56 3.67 21.10
C PHE A 148 -13.59 4.30 22.04
N THR A 149 -14.89 4.18 21.75
CA THR A 149 -15.96 4.67 22.63
C THR A 149 -15.99 3.95 23.97
N LEU A 150 -15.72 2.62 24.01
CA LEU A 150 -15.63 1.86 25.23
C LEU A 150 -14.44 2.33 26.10
N ILE A 151 -13.28 2.57 25.50
CA ILE A 151 -12.07 3.06 26.18
C ILE A 151 -12.34 4.46 26.77
N LEU A 152 -12.92 5.37 25.99
CA LEU A 152 -13.23 6.71 26.45
C LEU A 152 -14.22 6.68 27.62
N ASN A 153 -15.29 5.88 27.53
CA ASN A 153 -16.25 5.74 28.62
C ASN A 153 -15.60 5.21 29.90
N HIS A 154 -14.71 4.24 29.79
CA HIS A 154 -14.00 3.70 30.95
C HIS A 154 -13.03 4.71 31.59
N LEU A 155 -12.37 5.54 30.79
CA LEU A 155 -11.40 6.54 31.27
C LEU A 155 -12.07 7.76 31.90
N PHE A 156 -13.15 8.25 31.31
CA PHE A 156 -13.76 9.52 31.71
C PHE A 156 -14.95 9.34 32.65
N PHE A 157 -15.61 8.21 32.66
CA PHE A 157 -16.76 7.91 33.52
C PHE A 157 -16.39 6.79 34.49
N SER A 158 -15.64 7.15 35.57
CA SER A 158 -15.25 6.26 36.66
C SER A 158 -16.49 5.61 37.29
N GLY A 159 -16.65 4.29 37.09
CA GLY A 159 -17.79 3.51 37.63
C GLY A 159 -18.76 3.00 36.58
N SER A 160 -18.62 3.36 35.30
CA SER A 160 -19.39 2.71 34.24
C SER A 160 -18.86 1.32 33.98
N PHE A 161 -19.70 0.29 34.19
CA PHE A 161 -19.35 -1.07 33.81
C PHE A 161 -19.19 -1.15 32.30
N VAL A 162 -18.07 -1.70 31.87
CA VAL A 162 -17.85 -2.02 30.43
C VAL A 162 -18.95 -3.01 30.03
N ASN A 163 -19.77 -2.63 29.09
CA ASN A 163 -20.81 -3.52 28.56
C ASN A 163 -20.12 -4.69 27.83
N ALA A 164 -20.13 -5.86 28.41
CA ALA A 164 -19.50 -7.07 27.90
C ALA A 164 -19.93 -7.40 26.49
N THR A 165 -21.21 -7.23 26.17
CA THR A 165 -21.75 -7.46 24.82
C THR A 165 -21.13 -6.55 23.76
N ARG A 166 -20.96 -5.26 24.10
CA ARG A 166 -20.30 -4.30 23.18
C ARG A 166 -18.82 -4.62 23.03
N ALA A 167 -18.14 -5.06 24.09
CA ALA A 167 -16.74 -5.44 24.04
C ALA A 167 -16.54 -6.70 23.16
N ILE A 168 -17.40 -7.69 23.31
CA ILE A 168 -17.39 -8.91 22.49
C ILE A 168 -17.67 -8.56 21.02
N LEU A 169 -18.67 -7.72 20.76
CA LEU A 169 -18.99 -7.26 19.40
C LEU A 169 -17.81 -6.54 18.77
N ALA A 170 -17.19 -5.60 19.47
CA ALA A 170 -16.04 -4.84 18.97
C ALA A 170 -14.85 -5.77 18.65
N SER A 171 -14.51 -6.69 19.53
CA SER A 171 -13.43 -7.64 19.31
C SER A 171 -13.73 -8.61 18.17
N SER A 172 -14.96 -9.09 18.03
CA SER A 172 -15.38 -9.95 16.90
C SER A 172 -15.27 -9.22 15.56
N LEU A 173 -15.68 -7.95 15.51
CA LEU A 173 -15.58 -7.14 14.29
C LEU A 173 -14.12 -6.88 13.90
N LEU A 174 -13.25 -6.61 14.89
CA LEU A 174 -11.82 -6.43 14.63
C LEU A 174 -11.17 -7.71 14.14
N ILE A 175 -11.42 -8.83 14.79
CA ILE A 175 -10.86 -10.14 14.39
C ILE A 175 -11.32 -10.50 12.99
N ALA A 176 -12.61 -10.43 12.72
CA ALA A 176 -13.15 -10.73 11.38
C ALA A 176 -12.61 -9.75 10.33
N GLY A 177 -12.54 -8.45 10.65
CA GLY A 177 -12.00 -7.44 9.75
C GLY A 177 -10.54 -7.66 9.39
N PHE A 178 -9.69 -8.00 10.36
CA PHE A 178 -8.29 -8.38 10.10
C PHE A 178 -8.19 -9.68 9.31
N GLN A 179 -9.00 -10.67 9.61
CA GLN A 179 -9.01 -11.94 8.89
C GLN A 179 -9.37 -11.73 7.41
N PHE A 180 -10.41 -10.95 7.11
CA PHE A 180 -10.74 -10.60 5.73
C PHE A 180 -9.64 -9.80 5.03
N LEU A 181 -8.96 -8.88 5.74
CA LEU A 181 -7.83 -8.15 5.18
C LEU A 181 -6.68 -9.08 4.79
N LEU A 182 -6.33 -10.02 5.67
CA LEU A 182 -5.26 -10.99 5.39
C LEU A 182 -5.61 -11.91 4.21
N PHE A 183 -6.85 -12.39 4.13
CA PHE A 183 -7.28 -13.19 2.98
C PHE A 183 -7.27 -12.39 1.68
N ALA A 184 -7.75 -11.14 1.72
CA ALA A 184 -7.69 -10.25 0.56
C ALA A 184 -6.25 -10.05 0.07
N MET A 185 -5.32 -9.78 0.99
CA MET A 185 -3.89 -9.62 0.64
C MET A 185 -3.29 -10.93 0.12
N LEU A 186 -3.63 -12.07 0.71
CA LEU A 186 -3.15 -13.38 0.27
C LEU A 186 -3.56 -13.66 -1.19
N PHE A 187 -4.83 -13.49 -1.52
CA PHE A 187 -5.32 -13.68 -2.88
C PHE A 187 -4.71 -12.65 -3.87
N ASP A 188 -4.56 -11.39 -3.44
CA ASP A 188 -3.92 -10.37 -4.27
C ASP A 188 -2.44 -10.68 -4.55
N MET A 189 -1.74 -11.32 -3.60
CA MET A 189 -0.38 -11.81 -3.78
C MET A 189 -0.30 -13.01 -4.74
N GLU A 190 -1.29 -13.86 -4.76
CA GLU A 190 -1.37 -15.00 -5.68
C GLU A 190 -1.61 -14.54 -7.11
N GLU A 191 -2.52 -13.60 -7.30
CA GLU A 191 -2.81 -12.98 -8.60
C GLU A 191 -1.66 -12.13 -9.16
N GLY A 192 -0.76 -11.64 -8.32
CA GLY A 192 0.42 -10.86 -8.69
C GLY A 192 1.64 -11.71 -9.10
N LYS A 193 1.51 -13.05 -9.15
CA LYS A 193 2.58 -13.97 -9.60
C LYS A 193 2.52 -14.17 -11.11
#